data_7f5e0f987ad1ed683d5b068d4f59aa03
#
_entry.id   7f5e0f987ad1ed683d5b068d4f59aa03
#
_cell.length_a   1.000
_cell.length_b   1.000
_cell.length_c   1.000
_cell.angle_alpha   90.00
_cell.angle_beta   90.00
_cell.angle_gamma   90.00
#
_symmetry.space_group_name_H-M   'P 1'
#
loop_
_entity.id
_entity.type
_entity.pdbx_description
1 polymer ?
#
loop_
_entity_poly.entity_id
_entity_poly.type
_entity_poly.pdbx_seq_one_letter_code
_entity_poly.pdbx_strand_id
1 'polypeptide(L)'
;MSEFIGTKLTMNLGERSYDIILKSGALENLYQFARLDRRVAVVTDSGVPAQYAQRVADQCKDAKIITVPQGEGSKRFKILETVLRQMLGFNMGRGDLVIAVGGGVVGDLAGFAASIYMRGIDFINCPTTTLSMIDSSIGGKTAVDLGDTKNIVGAFWQPKLVIVDPETLSTLPRRHYINGLAEAVKASLLADPELFAIFEKGDVDARIGEIIYRSLRFKKNIVEQDEQEHGMRKALNFGHTIGHGIEAVKGIKGRRTVGLFHGECVALGMLPMIESKALQKRVRAVYRRLGLPLRTTYNKEKVLAEMLHDKKAQGGQITMIKVPGLGCWRAETIPVEGLRPLLGMEE
;
A
#
# COMPACT_ATOMS: atom_id res chain seq x y z
N MET A 1 13.75 -12.47 -18.99
CA MET A 1 13.38 -11.39 -18.05
C MET A 1 12.27 -10.59 -18.70
N SER A 2 11.24 -10.20 -17.96
CA SER A 2 10.14 -9.37 -18.50
C SER A 2 10.72 -8.02 -18.94
N GLU A 3 10.32 -7.51 -20.12
CA GLU A 3 10.73 -6.20 -20.67
C GLU A 3 10.40 -5.02 -19.73
N PHE A 4 9.52 -5.24 -18.74
CA PHE A 4 9.13 -4.26 -17.74
C PHE A 4 10.13 -4.15 -16.58
N ILE A 5 11.00 -5.13 -16.38
CA ILE A 5 12.07 -5.08 -15.37
C ILE A 5 13.28 -4.37 -15.98
N GLY A 6 13.69 -3.27 -15.39
CA GLY A 6 14.71 -2.36 -15.90
C GLY A 6 14.12 -1.00 -16.32
N THR A 7 12.84 -0.77 -16.00
CA THR A 7 12.14 0.47 -16.34
C THR A 7 12.23 1.52 -15.22
N LYS A 8 12.14 2.77 -15.64
CA LYS A 8 12.04 3.94 -14.78
C LYS A 8 10.70 4.63 -15.06
N LEU A 9 9.95 4.93 -14.01
CA LEU A 9 8.80 5.82 -14.02
C LEU A 9 9.16 7.08 -13.24
N THR A 10 8.71 8.25 -13.68
CA THR A 10 8.88 9.51 -12.92
C THR A 10 7.52 9.97 -12.44
N MET A 11 7.34 10.14 -11.14
CA MET A 11 6.19 10.79 -10.53
C MET A 11 6.35 12.30 -10.70
N ASN A 12 5.48 12.94 -11.47
CA ASN A 12 5.57 14.36 -11.78
C ASN A 12 4.71 15.19 -10.82
N LEU A 13 5.36 15.80 -9.83
CA LEU A 13 4.72 16.62 -8.78
C LEU A 13 5.45 17.98 -8.61
N GLY A 14 5.92 18.56 -9.74
CA GLY A 14 6.72 19.79 -9.71
C GLY A 14 8.04 19.59 -8.97
N GLU A 15 8.31 20.43 -7.98
CA GLU A 15 9.54 20.36 -7.17
C GLU A 15 9.65 19.09 -6.31
N ARG A 16 8.53 18.39 -6.09
CA ARG A 16 8.46 17.12 -5.35
C ARG A 16 8.48 15.90 -6.23
N SER A 17 8.81 16.06 -7.53
CA SER A 17 8.94 14.95 -8.47
C SER A 17 10.03 13.98 -8.03
N TYR A 18 9.83 12.68 -8.30
CA TYR A 18 10.79 11.64 -7.96
C TYR A 18 10.72 10.47 -8.92
N ASP A 19 11.78 9.68 -8.95
CA ASP A 19 11.87 8.49 -9.78
C ASP A 19 11.43 7.23 -9.03
N ILE A 20 10.84 6.31 -9.77
CA ILE A 20 10.48 4.96 -9.35
C ILE A 20 11.25 4.00 -10.26
N ILE A 21 12.21 3.27 -9.70
CA ILE A 21 13.06 2.33 -10.41
C ILE A 21 12.52 0.92 -10.20
N LEU A 22 12.08 0.27 -11.26
CA LEU A 22 11.67 -1.14 -11.24
C LEU A 22 12.77 -1.97 -11.89
N LYS A 23 13.63 -2.58 -11.07
CA LYS A 23 14.80 -3.31 -11.56
C LYS A 23 15.21 -4.41 -10.59
N SER A 24 15.43 -5.64 -11.10
CA SER A 24 16.04 -6.73 -10.34
C SER A 24 17.46 -6.37 -9.90
N GLY A 25 17.79 -6.65 -8.64
CA GLY A 25 19.07 -6.33 -8.04
C GLY A 25 19.27 -4.83 -7.75
N ALA A 26 18.22 -3.99 -7.87
CA ALA A 26 18.35 -2.56 -7.62
C ALA A 26 18.64 -2.26 -6.15
N LEU A 27 18.17 -3.09 -5.22
CA LEU A 27 18.44 -2.92 -3.80
C LEU A 27 19.91 -3.09 -3.47
N GLU A 28 20.61 -3.98 -4.17
CA GLU A 28 22.07 -4.22 -4.02
C GLU A 28 22.92 -3.14 -4.70
N ASN A 29 22.30 -2.34 -5.57
CA ASN A 29 22.95 -1.31 -6.36
C ASN A 29 22.34 0.08 -6.14
N LEU A 30 21.86 0.33 -4.94
CA LEU A 30 21.17 1.59 -4.59
C LEU A 30 22.06 2.82 -4.80
N TYR A 31 23.38 2.68 -4.60
CA TYR A 31 24.37 3.74 -4.83
C TYR A 31 24.37 4.29 -6.26
N GLN A 32 23.86 3.54 -7.24
CA GLN A 32 23.72 4.01 -8.63
C GLN A 32 22.57 5.01 -8.81
N PHE A 33 21.62 5.03 -7.87
CA PHE A 33 20.38 5.80 -7.98
C PHE A 33 20.26 6.91 -6.93
N ALA A 34 21.02 6.83 -5.85
CA ALA A 34 20.93 7.75 -4.73
C ALA A 34 22.30 8.11 -4.16
N ARG A 35 22.40 9.33 -3.65
CA ARG A 35 23.57 9.79 -2.93
C ARG A 35 23.56 9.24 -1.50
N LEU A 36 24.52 8.38 -1.16
CA LEU A 36 24.64 7.67 0.12
C LEU A 36 25.86 8.08 0.96
N ASP A 37 26.57 9.16 0.59
CA ASP A 37 27.76 9.69 1.27
C ASP A 37 27.42 10.61 2.47
N ARG A 38 26.27 10.34 3.12
CA ARG A 38 25.71 11.03 4.29
C ARG A 38 25.29 10.01 5.35
N ARG A 39 24.86 10.45 6.54
CA ARG A 39 24.27 9.52 7.51
C ARG A 39 22.91 9.01 7.01
N VAL A 40 22.69 7.71 7.18
CA VAL A 40 21.48 7.04 6.70
C VAL A 40 20.86 6.23 7.83
N ALA A 41 19.62 6.52 8.20
CA ALA A 41 18.81 5.64 9.02
C ALA A 41 18.07 4.63 8.13
N VAL A 42 18.46 3.37 8.16
CA VAL A 42 17.77 2.28 7.46
C VAL A 42 16.72 1.69 8.38
N VAL A 43 15.46 2.00 8.13
CA VAL A 43 14.32 1.52 8.94
C VAL A 43 13.75 0.25 8.32
N THR A 44 13.61 -0.79 9.12
CA THR A 44 13.04 -2.09 8.72
C THR A 44 12.24 -2.70 9.85
N ASP A 45 11.58 -3.83 9.63
CA ASP A 45 10.91 -4.58 10.69
C ASP A 45 11.46 -6.01 10.84
N SER A 46 11.15 -6.65 11.97
CA SER A 46 11.65 -7.99 12.31
C SER A 46 11.08 -9.12 11.45
N GLY A 47 10.13 -8.85 10.55
CA GLY A 47 9.59 -9.81 9.59
C GLY A 47 10.26 -9.73 8.22
N VAL A 48 11.01 -8.66 7.96
CA VAL A 48 11.83 -8.49 6.75
C VAL A 48 13.16 -9.21 6.95
N PRO A 49 13.62 -10.04 6.00
CA PRO A 49 14.95 -10.66 6.09
C PRO A 49 16.04 -9.61 6.32
N ALA A 50 16.79 -9.75 7.42
CA ALA A 50 17.80 -8.77 7.86
C ALA A 50 18.82 -8.41 6.77
N GLN A 51 19.10 -9.35 5.88
CA GLN A 51 20.01 -9.15 4.75
C GLN A 51 19.62 -7.99 3.83
N TYR A 52 18.32 -7.65 3.69
CA TYR A 52 17.92 -6.55 2.83
C TYR A 52 18.30 -5.18 3.41
N ALA A 53 18.05 -4.99 4.70
CA ALA A 53 18.48 -3.76 5.37
C ALA A 53 20.02 -3.68 5.44
N GLN A 54 20.69 -4.81 5.64
CA GLN A 54 22.16 -4.87 5.67
C GLN A 54 22.77 -4.52 4.30
N ARG A 55 22.25 -5.07 3.19
CA ARG A 55 22.69 -4.73 1.83
C ARG A 55 22.57 -3.24 1.52
N VAL A 56 21.54 -2.57 2.03
CA VAL A 56 21.40 -1.12 1.90
C VAL A 56 22.41 -0.39 2.77
N ALA A 57 22.57 -0.81 4.02
CA ALA A 57 23.50 -0.18 4.96
C ALA A 57 24.96 -0.26 4.48
N ASP A 58 25.36 -1.39 3.91
CA ASP A 58 26.74 -1.64 3.42
C ASP A 58 27.13 -0.71 2.24
N GLN A 59 26.16 -0.09 1.57
CA GLN A 59 26.38 0.88 0.49
C GLN A 59 26.51 2.32 1.00
N CYS A 60 26.18 2.57 2.27
CA CYS A 60 26.19 3.89 2.85
C CYS A 60 27.52 4.18 3.52
N LYS A 61 27.95 5.44 3.46
CA LYS A 61 29.17 5.88 4.15
C LYS A 61 29.06 5.73 5.68
N ASP A 62 27.88 6.00 6.24
CA ASP A 62 27.61 5.93 7.67
C ASP A 62 26.11 5.57 7.83
N ALA A 63 25.82 4.36 8.29
CA ALA A 63 24.45 3.86 8.38
C ALA A 63 24.12 3.30 9.76
N LYS A 64 22.86 3.49 10.16
CA LYS A 64 22.28 2.85 11.33
C LYS A 64 21.01 2.10 10.94
N ILE A 65 20.99 0.78 11.13
CA ILE A 65 19.78 -0.02 10.95
C ILE A 65 18.90 0.13 12.20
N ILE A 66 17.64 0.47 11.98
CA ILE A 66 16.60 0.63 13.01
C ILE A 66 15.52 -0.42 12.73
N THR A 67 15.51 -1.50 13.50
CA THR A 67 14.53 -2.59 13.36
C THR A 67 13.40 -2.39 14.35
N VAL A 68 12.16 -2.29 13.82
CA VAL A 68 10.94 -2.25 14.64
C VAL A 68 10.24 -3.62 14.66
N PRO A 69 9.33 -3.88 15.60
CA PRO A 69 8.54 -5.12 15.58
C PRO A 69 7.71 -5.26 14.29
N GLN A 70 7.56 -6.47 13.77
CA GLN A 70 6.74 -6.76 12.60
C GLN A 70 5.25 -6.46 12.85
N GLY A 71 4.58 -5.95 11.81
CA GLY A 71 3.12 -5.85 11.72
C GLY A 71 2.56 -4.49 12.12
N GLU A 72 1.25 -4.34 11.93
CA GLU A 72 0.50 -3.08 12.10
C GLU A 72 0.64 -2.46 13.49
N GLY A 73 0.90 -3.28 14.51
CA GLY A 73 1.15 -2.80 15.88
C GLY A 73 2.36 -1.86 16.02
N SER A 74 3.23 -1.79 15.02
CA SER A 74 4.36 -0.85 14.98
C SER A 74 3.99 0.53 14.45
N LYS A 75 2.82 0.72 13.84
CA LYS A 75 2.33 2.04 13.40
C LYS A 75 1.75 2.85 14.56
N ARG A 76 2.54 3.08 15.61
CA ARG A 76 2.12 3.78 16.82
C ARG A 76 3.15 4.82 17.26
N PHE A 77 2.69 5.89 17.92
CA PHE A 77 3.56 6.96 18.44
C PHE A 77 4.75 6.45 19.25
N LYS A 78 4.56 5.44 20.09
CA LYS A 78 5.66 4.87 20.90
C LYS A 78 6.79 4.31 20.02
N ILE A 79 6.46 3.66 18.92
CA ILE A 79 7.46 3.11 17.99
C ILE A 79 8.06 4.23 17.15
N LEU A 80 7.24 5.20 16.68
CA LEU A 80 7.70 6.40 16.01
C LEU A 80 8.72 7.16 16.87
N GLU A 81 8.41 7.39 18.15
CA GLU A 81 9.33 8.02 19.10
C GLU A 81 10.65 7.24 19.23
N THR A 82 10.57 5.91 19.26
CA THR A 82 11.78 5.05 19.30
C THR A 82 12.65 5.26 18.06
N VAL A 83 12.05 5.32 16.86
CA VAL A 83 12.76 5.60 15.61
C VAL A 83 13.42 6.98 15.67
N LEU A 84 12.67 8.02 16.05
CA LEU A 84 13.17 9.39 16.15
C LEU A 84 14.33 9.52 17.17
N ARG A 85 14.22 8.86 18.33
CA ARG A 85 15.29 8.83 19.34
C ARG A 85 16.56 8.15 18.82
N GLN A 86 16.42 7.08 18.04
CA GLN A 86 17.57 6.42 17.43
C GLN A 86 18.22 7.27 16.33
N MET A 87 17.44 8.01 15.54
CA MET A 87 17.95 8.98 14.58
C MET A 87 18.71 10.12 15.30
N LEU A 88 18.14 10.64 16.38
CA LEU A 88 18.79 11.67 17.22
C LEU A 88 20.10 11.17 17.83
N GLY A 89 20.09 9.98 18.44
CA GLY A 89 21.29 9.35 19.02
C GLY A 89 22.37 8.98 17.99
N PHE A 90 21.99 8.90 16.70
CA PHE A 90 22.91 8.75 15.57
C PHE A 90 23.40 10.12 15.03
N ASN A 91 23.05 11.22 15.70
CA ASN A 91 23.41 12.60 15.33
C ASN A 91 23.02 12.97 13.89
N MET A 92 21.84 12.52 13.42
CA MET A 92 21.34 12.89 12.11
C MET A 92 20.97 14.37 12.04
N GLY A 93 21.31 15.02 10.92
CA GLY A 93 20.99 16.41 10.61
C GLY A 93 20.01 16.54 9.44
N ARG A 94 19.76 17.79 9.00
CA ARG A 94 18.82 18.10 7.91
C ARG A 94 19.23 17.54 6.54
N GLY A 95 20.52 17.34 6.30
CA GLY A 95 21.05 16.80 5.04
C GLY A 95 21.11 15.27 4.99
N ASP A 96 20.72 14.59 6.06
CA ASP A 96 20.78 13.14 6.17
C ASP A 96 19.52 12.47 5.57
N LEU A 97 19.48 11.15 5.58
CA LEU A 97 18.53 10.35 4.80
C LEU A 97 17.89 9.27 5.65
N VAL A 98 16.58 9.06 5.47
CA VAL A 98 15.88 7.87 5.92
C VAL A 98 15.65 6.94 4.73
N ILE A 99 15.97 5.65 4.88
CA ILE A 99 15.62 4.62 3.88
C ILE A 99 14.71 3.60 4.55
N ALA A 100 13.48 3.45 4.04
CA ALA A 100 12.59 2.39 4.45
C ALA A 100 12.86 1.12 3.63
N VAL A 101 13.12 0.00 4.30
CA VAL A 101 13.29 -1.31 3.66
C VAL A 101 12.26 -2.25 4.24
N GLY A 102 11.12 -2.42 3.56
CA GLY A 102 10.04 -3.24 4.12
C GLY A 102 8.70 -3.13 3.42
N GLY A 103 7.65 -3.57 4.09
CA GLY A 103 6.27 -3.44 3.64
C GLY A 103 5.69 -2.05 3.90
N GLY A 104 4.37 -1.89 3.68
CA GLY A 104 3.67 -0.62 3.87
C GLY A 104 3.80 -0.04 5.28
N VAL A 105 3.80 -0.88 6.31
CA VAL A 105 3.99 -0.45 7.72
C VAL A 105 5.33 0.27 7.90
N VAL A 106 6.40 -0.29 7.34
CA VAL A 106 7.75 0.30 7.41
C VAL A 106 7.80 1.59 6.60
N GLY A 107 7.24 1.59 5.37
CA GLY A 107 7.19 2.77 4.51
C GLY A 107 6.45 3.94 5.17
N ASP A 108 5.27 3.68 5.74
CA ASP A 108 4.46 4.69 6.41
C ASP A 108 5.16 5.25 7.65
N LEU A 109 5.69 4.38 8.51
CA LEU A 109 6.38 4.77 9.74
C LEU A 109 7.66 5.56 9.46
N ALA A 110 8.51 5.07 8.56
CA ALA A 110 9.78 5.71 8.20
C ALA A 110 9.56 7.04 7.45
N GLY A 111 8.59 7.06 6.53
CA GLY A 111 8.24 8.28 5.80
C GLY A 111 7.66 9.35 6.74
N PHE A 112 6.80 8.95 7.70
CA PHE A 112 6.29 9.89 8.69
C PHE A 112 7.39 10.36 9.66
N ALA A 113 8.28 9.48 10.11
CA ALA A 113 9.45 9.88 10.89
C ALA A 113 10.30 10.93 10.12
N ALA A 114 10.58 10.68 8.83
CA ALA A 114 11.32 11.61 7.99
C ALA A 114 10.60 12.96 7.83
N SER A 115 9.27 12.96 7.71
CA SER A 115 8.47 14.18 7.51
C SER A 115 8.52 15.16 8.70
N ILE A 116 8.68 14.62 9.93
CA ILE A 116 8.66 15.43 11.16
C ILE A 116 10.05 15.65 11.77
N TYR A 117 11.02 14.74 11.48
CA TYR A 117 12.38 14.89 11.99
C TYR A 117 13.04 16.14 11.38
N MET A 118 13.57 17.03 12.23
CA MET A 118 14.18 18.32 11.83
C MET A 118 13.26 19.19 10.93
N ARG A 119 11.93 18.98 10.96
CA ARG A 119 10.87 19.58 10.12
C ARG A 119 10.88 19.10 8.68
N GLY A 120 11.42 17.91 8.45
CA GLY A 120 11.47 17.22 7.16
C GLY A 120 12.89 16.99 6.69
N ILE A 121 13.19 15.71 6.42
CA ILE A 121 14.44 15.26 5.79
C ILE A 121 14.12 14.32 4.63
N ASP A 122 15.12 14.05 3.80
CA ASP A 122 14.98 13.16 2.66
C ASP A 122 14.56 11.73 3.06
N PHE A 123 13.77 11.11 2.21
CA PHE A 123 13.25 9.76 2.41
C PHE A 123 13.33 8.97 1.10
N ILE A 124 13.78 7.71 1.17
CA ILE A 124 13.75 6.72 0.07
C ILE A 124 12.92 5.54 0.51
N ASN A 125 12.07 5.02 -0.37
CA ASN A 125 11.25 3.84 -0.09
C ASN A 125 11.73 2.64 -0.92
N CYS A 126 12.10 1.54 -0.25
CA CYS A 126 12.50 0.27 -0.83
C CYS A 126 11.47 -0.81 -0.41
N PRO A 127 10.33 -0.92 -1.11
CA PRO A 127 9.29 -1.87 -0.79
C PRO A 127 9.75 -3.31 -0.97
N THR A 128 9.40 -4.19 -0.02
CA THR A 128 9.73 -5.62 -0.05
C THR A 128 8.50 -6.53 -0.03
N THR A 129 7.30 -5.97 -0.07
CA THR A 129 6.06 -6.74 -0.19
C THR A 129 5.32 -6.37 -1.47
N THR A 130 4.57 -7.32 -2.03
CA THR A 130 3.75 -7.08 -3.23
C THR A 130 2.81 -5.89 -3.06
N LEU A 131 2.16 -5.78 -1.90
CA LEU A 131 1.28 -4.65 -1.59
C LEU A 131 2.00 -3.31 -1.67
N SER A 132 3.19 -3.24 -1.08
CA SER A 132 3.97 -2.01 -1.07
C SER A 132 4.54 -1.68 -2.45
N MET A 133 4.99 -2.69 -3.21
CA MET A 133 5.49 -2.49 -4.59
C MET A 133 4.41 -2.00 -5.54
N ILE A 134 3.17 -2.48 -5.38
CA ILE A 134 2.04 -2.18 -6.27
C ILE A 134 1.35 -0.87 -5.89
N ASP A 135 1.29 -0.56 -4.59
CA ASP A 135 0.45 0.53 -4.08
C ASP A 135 1.16 1.43 -3.07
N SER A 136 1.39 1.00 -1.82
CA SER A 136 1.66 1.91 -0.71
C SER A 136 2.99 2.67 -0.77
N SER A 137 3.96 2.25 -1.60
CA SER A 137 5.27 2.92 -1.70
C SER A 137 5.27 4.27 -2.42
N ILE A 138 4.20 4.61 -3.15
CA ILE A 138 4.08 5.84 -3.91
C ILE A 138 2.85 6.65 -3.51
N GLY A 139 2.90 7.96 -3.78
CA GLY A 139 1.78 8.88 -3.50
C GLY A 139 1.83 9.58 -2.15
N GLY A 140 2.94 9.41 -1.40
CA GLY A 140 3.33 10.26 -0.28
C GLY A 140 2.51 10.14 0.99
N LYS A 141 1.50 9.27 1.06
CA LYS A 141 0.76 9.03 2.32
C LYS A 141 1.67 8.32 3.31
N THR A 142 1.97 8.97 4.43
CA THR A 142 2.75 8.43 5.54
C THR A 142 2.01 8.68 6.84
N ALA A 143 1.86 7.67 7.70
CA ALA A 143 1.03 7.82 8.89
C ALA A 143 1.33 6.79 9.98
N VAL A 144 0.84 7.10 11.18
CA VAL A 144 0.70 6.18 12.31
C VAL A 144 -0.74 6.17 12.82
N ASP A 145 -1.06 5.17 13.60
CA ASP A 145 -2.36 5.01 14.24
C ASP A 145 -2.42 5.79 15.56
N LEU A 146 -3.62 6.27 15.89
CA LEU A 146 -3.91 6.88 17.20
C LEU A 146 -5.05 6.12 17.88
N GLY A 147 -4.75 5.49 18.99
CA GLY A 147 -5.70 4.58 19.65
C GLY A 147 -6.02 3.40 18.71
N ASP A 148 -7.30 3.22 18.41
CA ASP A 148 -7.80 2.18 17.50
C ASP A 148 -8.05 2.71 16.08
N THR A 149 -7.83 4.00 15.82
CA THR A 149 -8.04 4.62 14.52
C THR A 149 -6.76 4.53 13.69
N LYS A 150 -6.85 3.82 12.56
CA LYS A 150 -5.72 3.62 11.66
C LYS A 150 -5.41 4.88 10.85
N ASN A 151 -4.11 5.13 10.60
CA ASN A 151 -3.59 6.12 9.65
C ASN A 151 -4.10 7.56 9.86
N ILE A 152 -4.57 7.90 11.06
CA ILE A 152 -5.20 9.19 11.33
C ILE A 152 -4.21 10.33 11.54
N VAL A 153 -2.99 10.01 11.96
CA VAL A 153 -1.94 11.01 12.16
C VAL A 153 -0.80 10.78 11.19
N GLY A 154 -0.62 11.70 10.28
CA GLY A 154 0.38 11.54 9.23
C GLY A 154 0.62 12.81 8.43
N ALA A 155 1.39 12.65 7.35
CA ALA A 155 1.73 13.71 6.42
C ALA A 155 1.74 13.18 4.98
N PHE A 156 1.48 14.09 4.03
CA PHE A 156 1.86 13.85 2.64
C PHE A 156 3.35 14.16 2.49
N TRP A 157 4.20 13.13 2.54
CA TRP A 157 5.65 13.26 2.41
C TRP A 157 6.15 12.37 1.26
N GLN A 158 6.47 13.01 0.14
CA GLN A 158 6.91 12.29 -1.05
C GLN A 158 8.34 11.77 -0.87
N PRO A 159 8.63 10.51 -1.25
CA PRO A 159 9.99 10.01 -1.27
C PRO A 159 10.82 10.73 -2.35
N LYS A 160 12.13 10.79 -2.18
CA LYS A 160 13.05 11.26 -3.21
C LYS A 160 13.31 10.21 -4.28
N LEU A 161 13.05 8.95 -3.95
CA LEU A 161 13.25 7.79 -4.82
C LEU A 161 12.45 6.62 -4.29
N VAL A 162 11.93 5.78 -5.19
CA VAL A 162 11.37 4.47 -4.85
C VAL A 162 12.13 3.40 -5.61
N ILE A 163 12.67 2.41 -4.90
CA ILE A 163 13.39 1.26 -5.47
C ILE A 163 12.53 0.01 -5.34
N VAL A 164 12.00 -0.44 -6.46
CA VAL A 164 11.18 -1.65 -6.53
C VAL A 164 12.03 -2.76 -7.11
N ASP A 165 12.49 -3.65 -6.22
CA ASP A 165 13.29 -4.82 -6.57
C ASP A 165 12.46 -6.09 -6.43
N PRO A 166 11.93 -6.66 -7.53
CA PRO A 166 11.08 -7.84 -7.48
C PRO A 166 11.76 -9.08 -6.90
N GLU A 167 13.09 -9.14 -6.82
CA GLU A 167 13.81 -10.27 -6.24
C GLU A 167 13.53 -10.43 -4.75
N THR A 168 13.21 -9.33 -4.05
CA THR A 168 12.85 -9.39 -2.63
C THR A 168 11.55 -10.16 -2.38
N LEU A 169 10.69 -10.34 -3.40
CA LEU A 169 9.46 -11.15 -3.31
C LEU A 169 9.75 -12.65 -3.15
N SER A 170 10.94 -13.11 -3.51
CA SER A 170 11.35 -14.53 -3.36
C SER A 170 11.29 -15.03 -1.92
N THR A 171 11.45 -14.15 -0.95
CA THR A 171 11.39 -14.46 0.49
C THR A 171 10.04 -14.11 1.12
N LEU A 172 9.13 -13.51 0.35
CA LEU A 172 7.84 -13.09 0.88
C LEU A 172 6.89 -14.30 1.03
N PRO A 173 6.30 -14.55 2.21
CA PRO A 173 5.32 -15.62 2.38
C PRO A 173 4.16 -15.49 1.39
N ARG A 174 3.74 -16.61 0.78
CA ARG A 174 2.76 -16.64 -0.31
C ARG A 174 1.45 -15.89 -0.01
N ARG A 175 0.96 -15.94 1.23
CA ARG A 175 -0.26 -15.21 1.62
C ARG A 175 -0.05 -13.69 1.54
N HIS A 176 1.12 -13.16 1.94
CA HIS A 176 1.45 -11.74 1.78
C HIS A 176 1.59 -11.35 0.31
N TYR A 177 2.19 -12.23 -0.49
CA TYR A 177 2.30 -12.04 -1.93
C TYR A 177 0.91 -11.90 -2.57
N ILE A 178 0.00 -12.83 -2.29
CA ILE A 178 -1.37 -12.84 -2.82
C ILE A 178 -2.16 -11.63 -2.29
N ASN A 179 -1.98 -11.28 -1.02
CA ASN A 179 -2.63 -10.13 -0.41
C ASN A 179 -2.37 -8.83 -1.21
N GLY A 180 -1.14 -8.59 -1.63
CA GLY A 180 -0.80 -7.42 -2.45
C GLY A 180 -1.41 -7.47 -3.85
N LEU A 181 -1.59 -8.64 -4.43
CA LEU A 181 -2.21 -8.78 -5.76
C LEU A 181 -3.67 -8.32 -5.81
N ALA A 182 -4.37 -8.26 -4.68
CA ALA A 182 -5.72 -7.71 -4.62
C ALA A 182 -5.76 -6.25 -5.12
N GLU A 183 -4.73 -5.45 -4.81
CA GLU A 183 -4.60 -4.08 -5.29
C GLU A 183 -4.30 -4.00 -6.78
N ALA A 184 -3.54 -4.95 -7.33
CA ALA A 184 -3.35 -5.03 -8.78
C ALA A 184 -4.64 -5.46 -9.51
N VAL A 185 -5.42 -6.37 -8.93
CA VAL A 185 -6.76 -6.68 -9.46
C VAL A 185 -7.66 -5.43 -9.39
N LYS A 186 -7.60 -4.65 -8.32
CA LYS A 186 -8.32 -3.36 -8.23
C LYS A 186 -7.93 -2.43 -9.39
N ALA A 187 -6.64 -2.21 -9.60
CA ALA A 187 -6.14 -1.37 -10.68
C ALA A 187 -6.63 -1.85 -12.06
N SER A 188 -6.61 -3.16 -12.29
CA SER A 188 -7.06 -3.77 -13.54
C SER A 188 -8.54 -3.55 -13.81
N LEU A 189 -9.38 -3.67 -12.78
CA LEU A 189 -10.83 -3.47 -12.88
C LEU A 189 -11.19 -2.00 -13.15
N LEU A 190 -10.41 -1.08 -12.61
CA LEU A 190 -10.66 0.36 -12.77
C LEU A 190 -10.20 0.89 -14.12
N ALA A 191 -9.07 0.40 -14.68
CA ALA A 191 -8.47 1.08 -15.82
C ALA A 191 -7.64 0.23 -16.79
N ASP A 192 -7.31 -1.04 -16.47
CA ASP A 192 -6.38 -1.83 -17.31
C ASP A 192 -6.91 -3.25 -17.62
N PRO A 193 -7.73 -3.41 -18.66
CA PRO A 193 -8.24 -4.72 -19.08
C PRO A 193 -7.14 -5.73 -19.47
N GLU A 194 -5.99 -5.27 -19.95
CA GLU A 194 -4.87 -6.16 -20.29
C GLU A 194 -4.21 -6.72 -19.02
N LEU A 195 -4.11 -5.90 -17.97
CA LEU A 195 -3.67 -6.36 -16.66
C LEU A 195 -4.66 -7.41 -16.10
N PHE A 196 -5.97 -7.20 -16.29
CA PHE A 196 -6.96 -8.18 -15.87
C PHE A 196 -6.82 -9.52 -16.60
N ALA A 197 -6.49 -9.47 -17.91
CA ALA A 197 -6.27 -10.67 -18.71
C ALA A 197 -5.08 -11.52 -18.21
N ILE A 198 -4.05 -10.92 -17.59
CA ILE A 198 -2.95 -11.65 -16.94
C ILE A 198 -3.50 -12.53 -15.81
N PHE A 199 -4.37 -11.97 -14.97
CA PHE A 199 -4.99 -12.71 -13.87
C PHE A 199 -5.92 -13.82 -14.36
N GLU A 200 -6.63 -13.59 -15.46
CA GLU A 200 -7.49 -14.61 -16.08
C GLU A 200 -6.71 -15.77 -16.69
N LYS A 201 -5.54 -15.51 -17.27
CA LYS A 201 -4.66 -16.56 -17.81
C LYS A 201 -3.95 -17.33 -16.70
N GLY A 202 -3.65 -16.70 -15.58
CA GLY A 202 -2.97 -17.31 -14.44
C GLY A 202 -1.45 -17.21 -14.45
N ASP A 203 -0.88 -16.39 -15.34
CA ASP A 203 0.58 -16.24 -15.53
C ASP A 203 1.20 -15.23 -14.53
N VAL A 204 0.66 -15.17 -13.32
CA VAL A 204 0.94 -14.08 -12.36
C VAL A 204 2.41 -14.06 -11.93
N ASP A 205 2.96 -15.21 -11.55
CA ASP A 205 4.32 -15.28 -11.04
C ASP A 205 5.36 -14.99 -12.14
N ALA A 206 5.11 -15.48 -13.36
CA ALA A 206 5.98 -15.20 -14.51
C ALA A 206 5.91 -13.73 -14.97
N ARG A 207 4.79 -13.04 -14.72
CA ARG A 207 4.53 -11.68 -15.18
C ARG A 207 4.50 -10.65 -14.03
N ILE A 208 5.06 -10.99 -12.88
CA ILE A 208 4.99 -10.11 -11.69
C ILE A 208 5.60 -8.72 -11.97
N GLY A 209 6.67 -8.61 -12.72
CA GLY A 209 7.26 -7.33 -13.10
C GLY A 209 6.30 -6.46 -13.91
N GLU A 210 5.57 -7.04 -14.85
CA GLU A 210 4.55 -6.32 -15.62
C GLU A 210 3.35 -5.91 -14.75
N ILE A 211 2.91 -6.79 -13.86
CA ILE A 211 1.81 -6.49 -12.91
C ILE A 211 2.19 -5.29 -12.04
N ILE A 212 3.40 -5.27 -11.49
CA ILE A 212 3.91 -4.16 -10.69
C ILE A 212 3.97 -2.88 -11.54
N TYR A 213 4.58 -2.93 -12.72
CA TYR A 213 4.72 -1.78 -13.61
C TYR A 213 3.35 -1.16 -13.95
N ARG A 214 2.39 -1.97 -14.40
CA ARG A 214 1.06 -1.50 -14.79
C ARG A 214 0.30 -0.89 -13.61
N SER A 215 0.40 -1.51 -12.44
CA SER A 215 -0.21 -1.00 -11.21
C SER A 215 0.39 0.33 -10.76
N LEU A 216 1.72 0.44 -10.78
CA LEU A 216 2.43 1.69 -10.48
C LEU A 216 2.06 2.80 -11.46
N ARG A 217 2.02 2.49 -12.77
CA ARG A 217 1.62 3.44 -13.81
C ARG A 217 0.20 3.95 -13.60
N PHE A 218 -0.74 3.06 -13.28
CA PHE A 218 -2.11 3.43 -12.97
C PHE A 218 -2.18 4.38 -11.76
N LYS A 219 -1.58 3.98 -10.64
CA LYS A 219 -1.60 4.80 -9.42
C LYS A 219 -0.88 6.14 -9.62
N LYS A 220 0.27 6.13 -10.29
CA LYS A 220 1.02 7.33 -10.65
C LYS A 220 0.11 8.34 -11.39
N ASN A 221 -0.58 7.89 -12.45
CA ASN A 221 -1.44 8.75 -13.25
C ASN A 221 -2.56 9.40 -12.42
N ILE A 222 -3.10 8.69 -11.43
CA ILE A 222 -4.11 9.21 -10.52
C ILE A 222 -3.50 10.21 -9.54
N VAL A 223 -2.35 9.89 -8.94
CA VAL A 223 -1.70 10.76 -7.95
C VAL A 223 -1.24 12.08 -8.58
N GLU A 224 -0.72 12.05 -9.81
CA GLU A 224 -0.32 13.26 -10.53
C GLU A 224 -1.47 14.23 -10.80
N GLN A 225 -2.69 13.71 -10.95
CA GLN A 225 -3.89 14.52 -11.16
C GLN A 225 -4.56 14.98 -9.85
N ASP A 226 -4.33 14.24 -8.77
CA ASP A 226 -4.98 14.49 -7.48
C ASP A 226 -4.12 13.98 -6.32
N GLU A 227 -3.06 14.71 -6.00
CA GLU A 227 -2.11 14.32 -4.96
C GLU A 227 -2.76 14.16 -3.58
N GLN A 228 -3.71 15.05 -3.23
CA GLN A 228 -4.30 15.16 -1.89
C GLN A 228 -5.68 14.49 -1.73
N GLU A 229 -6.15 13.74 -2.77
CA GLU A 229 -7.40 12.97 -2.71
C GLU A 229 -8.69 13.82 -2.58
N HIS A 230 -8.72 14.95 -3.26
CA HIS A 230 -9.94 15.77 -3.31
C HIS A 230 -10.94 15.31 -4.36
N GLY A 231 -10.50 14.61 -5.42
CA GLY A 231 -11.30 14.23 -6.58
C GLY A 231 -11.04 12.81 -7.10
N MET A 232 -10.29 12.71 -8.20
CA MET A 232 -10.09 11.46 -8.96
C MET A 232 -9.40 10.35 -8.14
N ARG A 233 -8.54 10.69 -7.18
CA ARG A 233 -7.85 9.73 -6.32
C ARG A 233 -8.82 8.91 -5.45
N LYS A 234 -10.06 9.38 -5.28
CA LYS A 234 -11.14 8.60 -4.64
C LYS A 234 -11.43 7.28 -5.34
N ALA A 235 -11.11 7.14 -6.65
CA ALA A 235 -11.20 5.87 -7.37
C ALA A 235 -10.41 4.74 -6.68
N LEU A 236 -9.27 5.06 -6.06
CA LEU A 236 -8.45 4.10 -5.33
C LEU A 236 -9.17 3.48 -4.13
N ASN A 237 -10.28 4.11 -3.67
CA ASN A 237 -11.12 3.58 -2.59
C ASN A 237 -12.12 2.50 -3.07
N PHE A 238 -12.04 2.04 -4.33
CA PHE A 238 -12.82 0.91 -4.80
C PHE A 238 -12.61 -0.33 -3.92
N GLY A 239 -13.67 -0.84 -3.35
CA GLY A 239 -13.65 -1.94 -2.38
C GLY A 239 -13.24 -1.56 -0.95
N HIS A 240 -12.64 -0.39 -0.72
CA HIS A 240 -12.07 -0.01 0.58
C HIS A 240 -13.13 0.31 1.62
N THR A 241 -14.25 0.91 1.25
CA THR A 241 -15.29 1.29 2.23
C THR A 241 -15.80 0.07 2.99
N ILE A 242 -16.17 -1.00 2.27
CA ILE A 242 -16.59 -2.27 2.88
C ILE A 242 -15.38 -3.03 3.41
N GLY A 243 -14.26 -3.02 2.67
CA GLY A 243 -13.03 -3.70 3.03
C GLY A 243 -12.48 -3.25 4.38
N HIS A 244 -12.40 -1.94 4.64
CA HIS A 244 -11.96 -1.38 5.93
C HIS A 244 -12.91 -1.75 7.07
N GLY A 245 -14.24 -1.73 6.83
CA GLY A 245 -15.19 -2.21 7.84
C GLY A 245 -14.97 -3.69 8.19
N ILE A 246 -14.74 -4.55 7.20
CA ILE A 246 -14.39 -5.97 7.42
C ILE A 246 -13.04 -6.07 8.13
N GLU A 247 -12.04 -5.31 7.74
CA GLU A 247 -10.71 -5.30 8.34
C GLU A 247 -10.74 -4.89 9.82
N ALA A 248 -11.53 -3.89 10.16
CA ALA A 248 -11.72 -3.45 11.54
C ALA A 248 -12.27 -4.57 12.45
N VAL A 249 -13.16 -5.41 11.92
CA VAL A 249 -13.81 -6.51 12.66
C VAL A 249 -13.03 -7.83 12.58
N LYS A 250 -12.49 -8.17 11.40
CA LYS A 250 -11.89 -9.48 11.08
C LYS A 250 -10.41 -9.42 10.72
N GLY A 251 -9.84 -8.24 10.58
CA GLY A 251 -8.43 -8.07 10.24
C GLY A 251 -7.49 -8.60 11.31
N ILE A 252 -6.24 -8.79 10.93
CA ILE A 252 -5.15 -9.13 11.84
C ILE A 252 -4.85 -7.90 12.69
N LYS A 253 -4.94 -8.04 14.01
CA LYS A 253 -4.66 -6.97 14.98
C LYS A 253 -3.48 -7.36 15.88
N GLY A 254 -2.53 -6.44 16.05
CA GLY A 254 -1.39 -6.62 16.94
C GLY A 254 -0.56 -7.86 16.58
N ARG A 255 -0.32 -8.76 17.55
CA ARG A 255 0.45 -10.00 17.37
C ARG A 255 -0.39 -11.18 16.85
N ARG A 256 -1.65 -10.97 16.47
CA ARG A 256 -2.49 -12.03 15.94
C ARG A 256 -1.98 -12.48 14.58
N THR A 257 -1.88 -13.79 14.39
CA THR A 257 -1.63 -14.43 13.09
C THR A 257 -2.91 -14.86 12.40
N VAL A 258 -4.05 -14.84 13.10
CA VAL A 258 -5.39 -15.23 12.63
C VAL A 258 -6.20 -13.97 12.33
N GLY A 259 -6.82 -13.95 11.16
CA GLY A 259 -7.61 -12.83 10.65
C GLY A 259 -7.37 -12.66 9.15
N LEU A 260 -7.99 -11.64 8.58
CA LEU A 260 -7.83 -11.28 7.17
C LEU A 260 -6.79 -10.17 7.02
N PHE A 261 -5.98 -10.27 5.99
CA PHE A 261 -5.11 -9.18 5.56
C PHE A 261 -5.88 -8.10 4.83
N HIS A 262 -5.31 -6.92 4.72
CA HIS A 262 -5.90 -5.75 4.06
C HIS A 262 -6.43 -6.07 2.66
N GLY A 263 -5.60 -6.61 1.76
CA GLY A 263 -6.02 -6.92 0.39
C GLY A 263 -7.08 -8.03 0.32
N GLU A 264 -7.11 -8.98 1.28
CA GLU A 264 -8.18 -9.95 1.41
C GLU A 264 -9.52 -9.27 1.75
N CYS A 265 -9.48 -8.26 2.62
CA CYS A 265 -10.66 -7.45 2.97
C CYS A 265 -11.12 -6.57 1.81
N VAL A 266 -10.18 -5.92 1.11
CA VAL A 266 -10.47 -5.12 -0.09
C VAL A 266 -11.06 -5.98 -1.20
N ALA A 267 -10.54 -7.18 -1.42
CA ALA A 267 -11.09 -8.13 -2.39
C ALA A 267 -12.55 -8.47 -2.10
N LEU A 268 -12.90 -8.71 -0.84
CA LEU A 268 -14.29 -8.92 -0.42
C LEU A 268 -15.15 -7.68 -0.65
N GLY A 269 -14.62 -6.50 -0.36
CA GLY A 269 -15.32 -5.23 -0.53
C GLY A 269 -15.54 -4.83 -1.98
N MET A 270 -14.71 -5.28 -2.92
CA MET A 270 -14.87 -5.01 -4.35
C MET A 270 -16.07 -5.77 -4.96
N LEU A 271 -16.33 -7.00 -4.51
CA LEU A 271 -17.34 -7.86 -5.13
C LEU A 271 -18.76 -7.25 -5.22
N PRO A 272 -19.32 -6.65 -4.16
CA PRO A 272 -20.64 -6.04 -4.23
C PRO A 272 -20.66 -4.73 -5.04
N MET A 273 -19.50 -4.14 -5.32
CA MET A 273 -19.37 -2.89 -6.08
C MET A 273 -19.25 -3.10 -7.59
N ILE A 274 -19.15 -4.33 -8.07
CA ILE A 274 -19.14 -4.68 -9.49
C ILE A 274 -20.59 -4.91 -9.93
N GLU A 275 -21.10 -4.08 -10.85
CA GLU A 275 -22.50 -4.15 -11.26
C GLU A 275 -22.78 -5.26 -12.29
N SER A 276 -21.84 -5.49 -13.22
CA SER A 276 -21.95 -6.55 -14.23
C SER A 276 -21.83 -7.94 -13.60
N LYS A 277 -22.91 -8.73 -13.61
CA LYS A 277 -22.89 -10.13 -13.16
C LYS A 277 -21.87 -10.99 -13.93
N ALA A 278 -21.69 -10.71 -15.22
CA ALA A 278 -20.70 -11.40 -16.05
C ALA A 278 -19.28 -11.07 -15.56
N LEU A 279 -18.96 -9.81 -15.27
CA LEU A 279 -17.67 -9.39 -14.72
C LEU A 279 -17.48 -9.95 -13.32
N GLN A 280 -18.49 -9.92 -12.45
CA GLN A 280 -18.41 -10.55 -11.13
C GLN A 280 -18.02 -12.04 -11.21
N LYS A 281 -18.60 -12.78 -12.16
CA LYS A 281 -18.26 -14.22 -12.38
C LYS A 281 -16.78 -14.37 -12.75
N ARG A 282 -16.27 -13.53 -13.63
CA ARG A 282 -14.85 -13.51 -14.03
C ARG A 282 -13.93 -13.18 -12.85
N VAL A 283 -14.24 -12.13 -12.09
CA VAL A 283 -13.47 -11.72 -10.89
C VAL A 283 -13.46 -12.83 -9.84
N ARG A 284 -14.60 -13.50 -9.60
CA ARG A 284 -14.64 -14.64 -8.68
C ARG A 284 -13.78 -15.81 -9.16
N ALA A 285 -13.66 -16.02 -10.46
CA ALA A 285 -12.75 -17.05 -11.02
C ALA A 285 -11.28 -16.67 -10.79
N VAL A 286 -10.91 -15.40 -10.99
CA VAL A 286 -9.60 -14.87 -10.67
C VAL A 286 -9.29 -15.05 -9.18
N TYR A 287 -10.21 -14.68 -8.29
CA TYR A 287 -9.99 -14.82 -6.83
C TYR A 287 -9.75 -16.27 -6.42
N ARG A 288 -10.55 -17.24 -6.98
CA ARG A 288 -10.29 -18.67 -6.70
C ARG A 288 -8.91 -19.10 -7.12
N ARG A 289 -8.45 -18.66 -8.30
CA ARG A 289 -7.12 -19.00 -8.83
C ARG A 289 -6.01 -18.41 -7.96
N LEU A 290 -6.15 -17.17 -7.51
CA LEU A 290 -5.19 -16.50 -6.64
C LEU A 290 -5.23 -17.01 -5.19
N GLY A 291 -6.33 -17.60 -4.74
CA GLY A 291 -6.53 -17.94 -3.34
C GLY A 291 -7.07 -16.76 -2.50
N LEU A 292 -7.62 -15.72 -3.13
CA LEU A 292 -8.30 -14.63 -2.43
C LEU A 292 -9.69 -15.09 -1.93
N PRO A 293 -10.18 -14.55 -0.80
CA PRO A 293 -11.47 -14.96 -0.25
C PRO A 293 -12.63 -14.51 -1.13
N LEU A 294 -13.64 -15.39 -1.28
CA LEU A 294 -14.89 -15.09 -1.98
C LEU A 294 -16.03 -14.71 -1.05
N ARG A 295 -15.89 -15.05 0.23
CA ARG A 295 -16.83 -14.79 1.32
C ARG A 295 -16.11 -14.89 2.65
N THR A 296 -16.67 -14.25 3.65
CA THR A 296 -16.26 -14.42 5.06
C THR A 296 -17.48 -14.20 5.96
N THR A 297 -17.45 -14.79 7.13
CA THR A 297 -18.49 -14.59 8.14
C THR A 297 -18.07 -13.45 9.06
N TYR A 298 -18.91 -12.45 9.20
CA TYR A 298 -18.68 -11.31 10.12
C TYR A 298 -20.00 -10.80 10.70
N ASN A 299 -19.90 -10.07 11.79
CA ASN A 299 -21.04 -9.36 12.33
C ASN A 299 -21.29 -8.12 11.48
N LYS A 300 -22.38 -8.12 10.70
CA LYS A 300 -22.73 -7.09 9.73
C LYS A 300 -22.98 -5.73 10.40
N GLU A 301 -23.63 -5.70 11.56
CA GLU A 301 -23.87 -4.47 12.31
C GLU A 301 -22.57 -3.83 12.80
N LYS A 302 -21.59 -4.66 13.25
CA LYS A 302 -20.27 -4.12 13.62
C LYS A 302 -19.52 -3.58 12.41
N VAL A 303 -19.56 -4.27 11.27
CA VAL A 303 -18.93 -3.78 10.03
C VAL A 303 -19.58 -2.46 9.60
N LEU A 304 -20.91 -2.37 9.64
CA LEU A 304 -21.64 -1.15 9.33
C LEU A 304 -21.24 -0.01 10.29
N ALA A 305 -21.17 -0.27 11.58
CA ALA A 305 -20.76 0.73 12.58
C ALA A 305 -19.34 1.28 12.29
N GLU A 306 -18.38 0.42 11.93
CA GLU A 306 -17.02 0.84 11.55
C GLU A 306 -17.02 1.68 10.26
N MET A 307 -17.80 1.28 9.25
CA MET A 307 -17.94 2.06 8.02
C MET A 307 -18.52 3.46 8.28
N LEU A 308 -19.41 3.59 9.26
CA LEU A 308 -20.05 4.86 9.64
C LEU A 308 -19.12 5.73 10.52
N HIS A 309 -18.28 5.11 11.33
CA HIS A 309 -17.39 5.84 12.24
C HIS A 309 -16.41 6.75 11.49
N ASP A 310 -15.87 6.29 10.37
CA ASP A 310 -14.95 7.02 9.51
C ASP A 310 -15.62 8.20 8.76
N LYS A 311 -16.97 8.26 8.68
CA LYS A 311 -17.71 9.14 7.77
C LYS A 311 -18.85 9.96 8.38
N LYS A 312 -19.10 9.88 9.68
CA LYS A 312 -20.06 10.73 10.38
C LYS A 312 -19.78 12.24 10.23
N ALA A 313 -18.55 12.60 9.87
CA ALA A 313 -18.17 14.00 9.62
C ALA A 313 -18.65 14.58 8.27
N GLN A 314 -19.27 13.78 7.38
CA GLN A 314 -19.61 14.18 6.02
C GLN A 314 -21.13 14.28 5.75
N GLY A 315 -21.94 14.61 6.76
CA GLY A 315 -23.35 14.93 6.54
C GLY A 315 -24.27 13.73 6.20
N GLY A 316 -23.95 12.52 6.68
CA GLY A 316 -24.83 11.35 6.50
C GLY A 316 -24.79 10.71 5.11
N GLN A 317 -23.86 11.12 4.26
CA GLN A 317 -23.65 10.55 2.92
C GLN A 317 -22.26 9.93 2.78
N ILE A 318 -22.16 8.94 1.89
CA ILE A 318 -20.92 8.23 1.62
C ILE A 318 -20.71 8.06 0.11
N THR A 319 -19.50 8.36 -0.36
CA THR A 319 -19.13 8.13 -1.75
C THR A 319 -18.57 6.72 -1.92
N MET A 320 -19.21 5.95 -2.79
CA MET A 320 -18.82 4.60 -3.16
C MET A 320 -18.29 4.59 -4.60
N ILE A 321 -17.29 3.76 -4.87
CA ILE A 321 -16.81 3.55 -6.24
C ILE A 321 -17.47 2.27 -6.77
N LYS A 322 -18.20 2.39 -7.87
CA LYS A 322 -18.86 1.30 -8.58
C LYS A 322 -18.18 1.02 -9.92
N VAL A 323 -18.17 -0.25 -10.32
CA VAL A 323 -17.57 -0.74 -11.57
C VAL A 323 -18.67 -1.38 -12.42
N PRO A 324 -19.28 -0.63 -13.36
CA PRO A 324 -20.30 -1.17 -14.26
C PRO A 324 -19.73 -2.14 -15.29
N GLY A 325 -18.44 -1.98 -15.66
CA GLY A 325 -17.73 -2.81 -16.62
C GLY A 325 -16.22 -2.76 -16.40
N LEU A 326 -15.49 -3.67 -17.05
CA LEU A 326 -14.04 -3.72 -16.96
C LEU A 326 -13.41 -2.46 -17.55
N GLY A 327 -12.55 -1.80 -16.79
CA GLY A 327 -11.90 -0.54 -17.16
C GLY A 327 -12.81 0.68 -17.05
N CYS A 328 -14.00 0.54 -16.45
CA CYS A 328 -14.96 1.62 -16.30
C CYS A 328 -15.43 1.72 -14.84
N TRP A 329 -15.38 2.90 -14.27
CA TRP A 329 -15.82 3.16 -12.90
C TRP A 329 -16.58 4.49 -12.81
N ARG A 330 -17.38 4.62 -11.75
CA ARG A 330 -18.01 5.87 -11.36
C ARG A 330 -18.05 6.03 -9.84
N ALA A 331 -18.00 7.26 -9.38
CA ALA A 331 -18.30 7.61 -8.00
C ALA A 331 -19.81 7.83 -7.85
N GLU A 332 -20.40 7.24 -6.82
CA GLU A 332 -21.80 7.40 -6.49
C GLU A 332 -21.92 7.73 -4.99
N THR A 333 -22.55 8.84 -4.69
CA THR A 333 -22.80 9.24 -3.31
C THR A 333 -24.18 8.73 -2.90
N ILE A 334 -24.23 7.93 -1.86
CA ILE A 334 -25.45 7.31 -1.33
C ILE A 334 -25.66 7.73 0.12
N PRO A 335 -26.91 7.76 0.62
CA PRO A 335 -27.16 7.85 2.05
C PRO A 335 -26.52 6.67 2.80
N VAL A 336 -26.14 6.86 4.06
CA VAL A 336 -25.52 5.81 4.87
C VAL A 336 -26.42 4.58 5.07
N GLU A 337 -27.73 4.76 5.03
CA GLU A 337 -28.74 3.70 5.08
C GLU A 337 -28.60 2.75 3.88
N GLY A 338 -28.20 3.25 2.72
CA GLY A 338 -27.95 2.47 1.51
C GLY A 338 -26.77 1.47 1.62
N LEU A 339 -26.01 1.50 2.73
CA LEU A 339 -24.95 0.52 2.98
C LEU A 339 -25.49 -0.84 3.46
N ARG A 340 -26.69 -0.88 4.09
CA ARG A 340 -27.28 -2.12 4.64
C ARG A 340 -27.48 -3.19 3.55
N PRO A 341 -28.11 -2.89 2.41
CA PRO A 341 -28.28 -3.88 1.31
C PRO A 341 -26.94 -4.37 0.75
N LEU A 342 -25.91 -3.52 0.71
CA LEU A 342 -24.58 -3.92 0.21
C LEU A 342 -23.89 -4.94 1.12
N LEU A 343 -24.23 -4.98 2.40
CA LEU A 343 -23.82 -5.99 3.36
C LEU A 343 -24.78 -7.20 3.38
N GLY A 344 -25.83 -7.22 2.54
CA GLY A 344 -26.86 -8.25 2.52
C GLY A 344 -27.68 -8.24 3.81
N MET A 345 -27.97 -7.06 4.36
CA MET A 345 -28.91 -6.83 5.47
C MET A 345 -30.24 -6.37 4.88
N GLU A 346 -31.34 -6.77 5.50
CA GLU A 346 -32.66 -6.24 5.16
C GLU A 346 -32.79 -4.77 5.55
N GLU A 347 -33.65 -4.05 4.85
CA GLU A 347 -33.93 -2.62 5.13
C GLU A 347 -34.49 -2.39 6.52
#